data_72e1d6f0aaddc0c9e82b097c7b13c281
#
_entry.id   72e1d6f0aaddc0c9e82b097c7b13c281
#
_cell.length_a   1.000
_cell.length_b   1.000
_cell.length_c   1.000
_cell.angle_alpha   90.00
_cell.angle_beta   90.00
_cell.angle_gamma   90.00
#
_symmetry.space_group_name_H-M   'P 1'
#
loop_
_entity.id
_entity.type
_entity.pdbx_description
1 polymer ?
#
loop_
_entity_poly.entity_id
_entity_poly.type
_entity_poly.pdbx_seq_one_letter_code
_entity_poly.pdbx_strand_id
1 'polypeptide(L)'
;MTKALKFAPVGILLCALGVLLLRQGAGAPGWVFDWRVQLAYLPWLLLLVCMGAASYVLAARRGLDCVPLALAYVLLAVGLMEIARLKPALFTAQLRWACVGIALWGAVVLLWERVRRMLDYPYVLGIATTLVLLLPLVFGVSIGGNKNWLTFGSFSVQPSEFGKILLIFFLAAYLADHLAVLTLPARRVLFLHLPPVRFIAPLIVLWGLAVLMFVIAHDLGAALLFFGMAVLMTYMGTGRKSYVFLAGVFILAAAALSYALFGHVRVRFDIWLHPWADPNGMSYQVVQSLFAIGSGGVWGTGFSEGHPLLIPEVHTDFIFAAIAEELGLIGAAFVLLAYALLFWRGSRIAMRLPRAQESLLAAGCSASILLQAFIITAGVTKLLPLTGITLPFVSYGGSSMAASFVLIGILTALSGSGKEAAHG
;
A
#
# COMPACT_ATOMS: atom_id res chain seq x y z
N MET A 1 -5.70 -0.40 -29.15
CA MET A 1 -5.78 -1.50 -28.19
C MET A 1 -7.14 -2.19 -28.36
N THR A 2 -7.17 -3.42 -28.80
CA THR A 2 -8.39 -4.19 -29.12
C THR A 2 -9.33 -4.28 -27.90
N LYS A 3 -10.66 -4.27 -28.17
CA LYS A 3 -11.71 -4.35 -27.11
C LYS A 3 -11.49 -5.53 -26.13
N ALA A 4 -10.91 -6.64 -26.60
CA ALA A 4 -10.59 -7.83 -25.81
C ALA A 4 -9.56 -7.55 -24.68
N LEU A 5 -8.56 -6.71 -24.91
CA LEU A 5 -7.55 -6.37 -23.88
C LEU A 5 -8.12 -5.53 -22.71
N LYS A 6 -9.28 -4.88 -22.92
CA LYS A 6 -9.94 -4.10 -21.85
C LYS A 6 -10.59 -4.99 -20.80
N PHE A 7 -10.99 -6.23 -21.14
CA PHE A 7 -11.61 -7.19 -20.23
C PHE A 7 -10.65 -8.24 -19.69
N ALA A 8 -9.40 -8.27 -20.18
CA ALA A 8 -8.39 -9.22 -19.75
C ALA A 8 -8.22 -9.32 -18.22
N PRO A 9 -8.23 -8.23 -17.44
CA PRO A 9 -8.06 -8.33 -15.98
C PRO A 9 -9.26 -8.98 -15.27
N VAL A 10 -10.47 -8.79 -15.78
CA VAL A 10 -11.66 -9.48 -15.26
C VAL A 10 -11.57 -10.95 -15.59
N GLY A 11 -11.08 -11.28 -16.79
CA GLY A 11 -10.79 -12.65 -17.20
C GLY A 11 -9.73 -13.31 -16.34
N ILE A 12 -8.64 -12.60 -16.00
CA ILE A 12 -7.59 -13.10 -15.10
C ILE A 12 -8.15 -13.32 -13.68
N LEU A 13 -8.97 -12.41 -13.18
CA LEU A 13 -9.65 -12.58 -11.90
C LEU A 13 -10.55 -13.84 -11.92
N LEU A 14 -11.32 -14.03 -12.98
CA LEU A 14 -12.16 -15.21 -13.16
C LEU A 14 -11.35 -16.51 -13.28
N CYS A 15 -10.24 -16.50 -14.04
CA CYS A 15 -9.35 -17.66 -14.15
C CYS A 15 -8.68 -17.99 -12.82
N ALA A 16 -8.18 -16.98 -12.10
CA ALA A 16 -7.60 -17.16 -10.78
C ALA A 16 -8.61 -17.75 -9.79
N LEU A 17 -9.84 -17.25 -9.79
CA LEU A 17 -10.93 -17.76 -8.97
C LEU A 17 -11.38 -19.16 -9.41
N GLY A 18 -11.37 -19.46 -10.71
CA GLY A 18 -11.65 -20.79 -11.24
C GLY A 18 -10.60 -21.82 -10.81
N VAL A 19 -9.33 -21.47 -10.85
CA VAL A 19 -8.22 -22.33 -10.37
C VAL A 19 -8.34 -22.57 -8.86
N LEU A 20 -8.73 -21.55 -8.08
CA LEU A 20 -9.01 -21.70 -6.66
C LEU A 20 -10.13 -22.71 -6.38
N LEU A 21 -11.25 -22.59 -7.09
CA LEU A 21 -12.40 -23.49 -6.93
C LEU A 21 -12.05 -24.94 -7.31
N LEU A 22 -11.20 -25.13 -8.32
CA LEU A 22 -10.78 -26.46 -8.79
C LEU A 22 -9.73 -27.10 -7.85
N ARG A 23 -8.83 -26.32 -7.26
CA ARG A 23 -7.73 -26.83 -6.44
C ARG A 23 -8.01 -26.94 -4.94
N GLN A 24 -9.01 -26.28 -4.39
CA GLN A 24 -9.49 -26.61 -3.05
C GLN A 24 -9.94 -28.08 -2.94
N GLY A 25 -10.06 -28.76 -4.11
CA GLY A 25 -10.31 -30.17 -4.28
C GLY A 25 -9.10 -31.12 -4.38
N ALA A 26 -7.84 -30.69 -4.47
CA ALA A 26 -6.76 -31.59 -4.95
C ALA A 26 -5.60 -31.91 -3.99
N GLY A 27 -5.57 -31.47 -2.76
CA GLY A 27 -4.32 -31.47 -1.97
C GLY A 27 -4.30 -32.11 -0.58
N ALA A 28 -5.39 -32.69 -0.05
CA ALA A 28 -5.34 -33.37 1.25
C ALA A 28 -5.76 -34.85 1.16
N PRO A 29 -5.09 -35.77 1.83
CA PRO A 29 -5.52 -37.14 1.92
C PRO A 29 -6.85 -37.22 2.72
N GLY A 30 -7.94 -37.55 2.06
CA GLY A 30 -9.26 -37.61 2.69
C GLY A 30 -10.30 -36.61 2.17
N TRP A 31 -10.12 -36.09 0.98
CA TRP A 31 -10.95 -35.05 0.36
C TRP A 31 -12.43 -35.38 0.27
N VAL A 32 -13.21 -34.62 1.02
CA VAL A 32 -14.63 -34.39 0.76
C VAL A 32 -14.74 -32.96 0.19
N PHE A 33 -15.05 -32.85 -1.10
CA PHE A 33 -15.46 -31.62 -1.74
C PHE A 33 -16.73 -31.12 -1.03
N ASP A 34 -16.54 -30.18 -0.08
CA ASP A 34 -17.68 -29.63 0.63
C ASP A 34 -18.29 -28.48 -0.21
N TRP A 35 -19.23 -28.84 -1.08
CA TRP A 35 -20.00 -27.92 -1.90
C TRP A 35 -20.69 -26.83 -1.08
N ARG A 36 -20.97 -27.06 0.23
CA ARG A 36 -21.61 -26.08 1.12
C ARG A 36 -20.68 -24.92 1.42
N VAL A 37 -19.40 -25.19 1.66
CA VAL A 37 -18.37 -24.17 1.88
C VAL A 37 -18.17 -23.31 0.63
N GLN A 38 -18.19 -23.95 -0.54
CA GLN A 38 -18.02 -23.22 -1.81
C GLN A 38 -19.25 -22.37 -2.16
N LEU A 39 -20.46 -22.86 -1.87
CA LEU A 39 -21.68 -22.07 -2.03
C LEU A 39 -21.69 -20.82 -1.15
N ALA A 40 -21.05 -20.84 0.02
CA ALA A 40 -20.93 -19.67 0.87
C ALA A 40 -20.07 -18.53 0.24
N TYR A 41 -19.08 -18.88 -0.59
CA TYR A 41 -18.24 -17.89 -1.29
C TYR A 41 -18.86 -17.38 -2.60
N LEU A 42 -19.66 -18.19 -3.25
CA LEU A 42 -20.18 -17.94 -4.60
C LEU A 42 -20.90 -16.58 -4.74
N PRO A 43 -21.80 -16.17 -3.82
CA PRO A 43 -22.47 -14.86 -3.92
C PRO A 43 -21.49 -13.70 -3.90
N TRP A 44 -20.46 -13.77 -3.05
CA TRP A 44 -19.46 -12.72 -2.93
C TRP A 44 -18.52 -12.68 -4.14
N LEU A 45 -18.17 -13.84 -4.70
CA LEU A 45 -17.41 -13.97 -5.94
C LEU A 45 -18.16 -13.37 -7.12
N LEU A 46 -19.43 -13.74 -7.28
CA LEU A 46 -20.29 -13.18 -8.34
C LEU A 46 -20.45 -11.66 -8.18
N LEU A 47 -20.68 -11.18 -6.96
CA LEU A 47 -20.76 -9.76 -6.68
C LEU A 47 -19.45 -9.04 -7.06
N LEU A 48 -18.29 -9.60 -6.67
CA LEU A 48 -16.98 -9.04 -6.99
C LEU A 48 -16.76 -8.95 -8.50
N VAL A 49 -17.10 -10.00 -9.24
CA VAL A 49 -16.98 -10.03 -10.70
C VAL A 49 -17.93 -9.02 -11.35
N CYS A 50 -19.19 -8.94 -10.91
CA CYS A 50 -20.16 -7.97 -11.42
C CYS A 50 -19.71 -6.54 -11.14
N MET A 51 -19.24 -6.24 -9.91
CA MET A 51 -18.74 -4.92 -9.55
C MET A 51 -17.44 -4.59 -10.33
N GLY A 52 -16.55 -5.57 -10.51
CA GLY A 52 -15.35 -5.42 -11.32
C GLY A 52 -15.67 -5.09 -12.78
N ALA A 53 -16.61 -5.80 -13.39
CA ALA A 53 -17.08 -5.52 -14.74
C ALA A 53 -17.76 -4.14 -14.83
N ALA A 54 -18.62 -3.80 -13.87
CA ALA A 54 -19.29 -2.49 -13.82
C ALA A 54 -18.27 -1.34 -13.69
N SER A 55 -17.24 -1.48 -12.87
CA SER A 55 -16.17 -0.48 -12.72
C SER A 55 -15.40 -0.25 -14.03
N TYR A 56 -15.11 -1.32 -14.76
CA TYR A 56 -14.50 -1.23 -16.09
C TYR A 56 -15.40 -0.51 -17.11
N VAL A 57 -16.69 -0.88 -17.14
CA VAL A 57 -17.66 -0.22 -18.02
C VAL A 57 -17.79 1.25 -17.68
N LEU A 58 -17.84 1.60 -16.38
CA LEU A 58 -17.90 2.98 -15.91
C LEU A 58 -16.67 3.78 -16.35
N ALA A 59 -15.47 3.26 -16.12
CA ALA A 59 -14.24 3.90 -16.54
C ALA A 59 -14.16 4.08 -18.07
N ALA A 60 -14.53 3.04 -18.82
CA ALA A 60 -14.53 3.06 -20.28
C ALA A 60 -15.54 4.07 -20.87
N ARG A 61 -16.77 4.12 -20.32
CA ARG A 61 -17.80 5.08 -20.76
C ARG A 61 -17.42 6.52 -20.49
N ARG A 62 -16.66 6.77 -19.42
CA ARG A 62 -16.14 8.10 -19.09
C ARG A 62 -14.81 8.42 -19.79
N GLY A 63 -14.31 7.53 -20.62
CA GLY A 63 -13.04 7.72 -21.31
C GLY A 63 -11.81 7.75 -20.39
N LEU A 64 -11.91 7.20 -19.17
CA LEU A 64 -10.84 7.18 -18.16
C LEU A 64 -9.80 6.10 -18.48
N ASP A 65 -8.63 6.20 -17.86
CA ASP A 65 -7.57 5.20 -17.99
C ASP A 65 -7.85 3.98 -17.12
N CYS A 66 -8.10 2.84 -17.75
CA CYS A 66 -8.39 1.59 -17.07
C CYS A 66 -7.13 0.82 -16.61
N VAL A 67 -5.92 1.23 -17.00
CA VAL A 67 -4.69 0.46 -16.71
C VAL A 67 -4.40 0.37 -15.21
N PRO A 68 -4.49 1.46 -14.40
CA PRO A 68 -4.30 1.36 -12.96
C PRO A 68 -5.28 0.38 -12.29
N LEU A 69 -6.54 0.43 -12.72
CA LEU A 69 -7.58 -0.48 -12.21
C LEU A 69 -7.31 -1.93 -12.61
N ALA A 70 -6.83 -2.17 -13.83
CA ALA A 70 -6.44 -3.49 -14.32
C ALA A 70 -5.33 -4.11 -13.47
N LEU A 71 -4.28 -3.34 -13.19
CA LEU A 71 -3.16 -3.79 -12.37
C LEU A 71 -3.59 -4.07 -10.92
N ALA A 72 -4.49 -3.24 -10.37
CA ALA A 72 -5.08 -3.49 -9.06
C ALA A 72 -5.84 -4.82 -9.01
N TYR A 73 -6.61 -5.18 -10.06
CA TYR A 73 -7.29 -6.47 -10.14
C TYR A 73 -6.35 -7.66 -10.31
N VAL A 74 -5.24 -7.50 -11.02
CA VAL A 74 -4.21 -8.54 -11.12
C VAL A 74 -3.60 -8.82 -9.74
N LEU A 75 -3.23 -7.78 -9.00
CA LEU A 75 -2.69 -7.92 -7.65
C LEU A 75 -3.73 -8.50 -6.68
N LEU A 76 -4.98 -8.05 -6.77
CA LEU A 76 -6.09 -8.58 -5.98
C LEU A 76 -6.30 -10.08 -6.26
N ALA A 77 -6.21 -10.51 -7.51
CA ALA A 77 -6.36 -11.92 -7.88
C ALA A 77 -5.29 -12.79 -7.22
N VAL A 78 -4.02 -12.35 -7.27
CA VAL A 78 -2.90 -13.04 -6.58
C VAL A 78 -3.17 -13.08 -5.07
N GLY A 79 -3.56 -11.95 -4.46
CA GLY A 79 -3.85 -11.89 -3.03
C GLY A 79 -5.01 -12.80 -2.61
N LEU A 80 -6.09 -12.84 -3.38
CA LEU A 80 -7.23 -13.71 -3.11
C LEU A 80 -6.85 -15.19 -3.22
N MET A 81 -6.03 -15.58 -4.19
CA MET A 81 -5.51 -16.94 -4.33
C MET A 81 -4.72 -17.35 -3.08
N GLU A 82 -3.77 -16.52 -2.67
CA GLU A 82 -2.94 -16.79 -1.50
C GLU A 82 -3.75 -16.83 -0.19
N ILE A 83 -4.68 -15.89 0.02
CA ILE A 83 -5.49 -15.86 1.24
C ILE A 83 -6.43 -17.07 1.33
N ALA A 84 -7.03 -17.49 0.21
CA ALA A 84 -7.85 -18.68 0.18
C ALA A 84 -7.05 -19.94 0.53
N ARG A 85 -5.77 -19.99 0.16
CA ARG A 85 -4.82 -21.06 0.45
C ARG A 85 -4.35 -21.01 1.91
N LEU A 86 -3.88 -19.84 2.36
CA LEU A 86 -3.21 -19.67 3.65
C LEU A 86 -4.17 -19.63 4.83
N LYS A 87 -5.33 -18.97 4.67
CA LYS A 87 -6.32 -18.81 5.75
C LYS A 87 -7.75 -18.74 5.20
N PRO A 88 -8.35 -19.88 4.80
CA PRO A 88 -9.68 -19.92 4.18
C PRO A 88 -10.78 -19.24 5.00
N ALA A 89 -10.68 -19.26 6.35
CA ALA A 89 -11.63 -18.59 7.23
C ALA A 89 -11.74 -17.09 7.02
N LEU A 90 -10.68 -16.44 6.54
CA LEU A 90 -10.63 -15.00 6.25
C LEU A 90 -11.00 -14.63 4.82
N PHE A 91 -11.15 -15.63 3.93
CA PHE A 91 -11.39 -15.40 2.51
C PHE A 91 -12.67 -14.61 2.25
N THR A 92 -13.79 -14.97 2.91
CA THR A 92 -15.06 -14.22 2.79
C THR A 92 -14.94 -12.78 3.26
N ALA A 93 -14.18 -12.54 4.33
CA ALA A 93 -13.95 -11.20 4.82
C ALA A 93 -13.16 -10.36 3.82
N GLN A 94 -12.13 -10.96 3.19
CA GLN A 94 -11.34 -10.30 2.16
C GLN A 94 -12.18 -9.98 0.91
N LEU A 95 -13.06 -10.90 0.47
CA LEU A 95 -14.00 -10.65 -0.63
C LEU A 95 -14.92 -9.46 -0.34
N ARG A 96 -15.48 -9.41 0.87
CA ARG A 96 -16.34 -8.27 1.28
C ARG A 96 -15.57 -6.95 1.23
N TRP A 97 -14.35 -6.91 1.76
CA TRP A 97 -13.51 -5.72 1.73
C TRP A 97 -13.10 -5.31 0.31
N ALA A 98 -12.87 -6.27 -0.59
CA ALA A 98 -12.64 -5.99 -1.99
C ALA A 98 -13.87 -5.35 -2.65
N CYS A 99 -15.09 -5.85 -2.38
CA CYS A 99 -16.32 -5.23 -2.84
C CYS A 99 -16.49 -3.79 -2.30
N VAL A 100 -16.23 -3.58 -0.99
CA VAL A 100 -16.25 -2.24 -0.39
C VAL A 100 -15.23 -1.33 -1.08
N GLY A 101 -14.02 -1.82 -1.32
CA GLY A 101 -12.97 -1.08 -2.03
C GLY A 101 -13.40 -0.64 -3.43
N ILE A 102 -13.99 -1.55 -4.22
CA ILE A 102 -14.50 -1.23 -5.57
C ILE A 102 -15.64 -0.20 -5.50
N ALA A 103 -16.53 -0.30 -4.50
CA ALA A 103 -17.59 0.68 -4.28
C ALA A 103 -17.02 2.07 -3.95
N LEU A 104 -15.99 2.13 -3.09
CA LEU A 104 -15.27 3.37 -2.77
C LEU A 104 -14.54 3.95 -3.99
N TRP A 105 -13.89 3.10 -4.80
CA TRP A 105 -13.33 3.49 -6.09
C TRP A 105 -14.41 4.16 -6.97
N GLY A 106 -15.59 3.52 -7.09
CA GLY A 106 -16.72 4.07 -7.85
C GLY A 106 -17.21 5.40 -7.29
N ALA A 107 -17.33 5.52 -5.97
CA ALA A 107 -17.74 6.76 -5.30
C ALA A 107 -16.74 7.90 -5.59
N VAL A 108 -15.44 7.64 -5.53
CA VAL A 108 -14.40 8.63 -5.85
C VAL A 108 -14.53 9.08 -7.31
N VAL A 109 -14.68 8.15 -8.26
CA VAL A 109 -14.80 8.46 -9.70
C VAL A 109 -16.09 9.24 -10.00
N LEU A 110 -17.20 8.90 -9.33
CA LEU A 110 -18.50 9.56 -9.54
C LEU A 110 -18.55 10.95 -8.90
N LEU A 111 -17.93 11.10 -7.73
CA LEU A 111 -17.94 12.34 -6.93
C LEU A 111 -16.65 13.15 -7.10
N TRP A 112 -15.87 12.88 -8.15
CA TRP A 112 -14.54 13.45 -8.34
C TRP A 112 -14.51 14.97 -8.17
N GLU A 113 -15.45 15.69 -8.73
CA GLU A 113 -15.50 17.15 -8.62
C GLU A 113 -15.64 17.66 -7.17
N ARG A 114 -16.29 16.87 -6.30
CA ARG A 114 -16.37 17.18 -4.86
C ARG A 114 -15.07 16.83 -4.14
N VAL A 115 -14.50 15.66 -4.45
CA VAL A 115 -13.25 15.20 -3.85
C VAL A 115 -12.09 16.13 -4.24
N ARG A 116 -12.04 16.58 -5.48
CA ARG A 116 -11.02 17.51 -5.98
C ARG A 116 -10.98 18.83 -5.20
N ARG A 117 -12.13 19.35 -4.78
CA ARG A 117 -12.21 20.61 -3.97
C ARG A 117 -11.48 20.52 -2.65
N MET A 118 -11.16 19.32 -2.16
CA MET A 118 -10.33 19.17 -0.95
C MET A 118 -8.95 19.82 -1.13
N LEU A 119 -8.41 19.86 -2.36
CA LEU A 119 -7.14 20.51 -2.66
C LEU A 119 -7.12 22.02 -2.38
N ASP A 120 -8.30 22.65 -2.31
CA ASP A 120 -8.41 24.08 -2.03
C ASP A 120 -8.18 24.40 -0.53
N TYR A 121 -8.10 23.39 0.34
CA TYR A 121 -8.03 23.54 1.80
C TYR A 121 -6.81 22.83 2.43
N PRO A 122 -5.54 23.16 2.04
CA PRO A 122 -4.35 22.42 2.48
C PRO A 122 -4.19 22.36 4.01
N TYR A 123 -4.42 23.45 4.71
CA TYR A 123 -4.25 23.47 6.19
C TYR A 123 -5.30 22.65 6.92
N VAL A 124 -6.54 22.59 6.41
CA VAL A 124 -7.59 21.73 6.96
C VAL A 124 -7.19 20.26 6.78
N LEU A 125 -6.65 19.91 5.61
CA LEU A 125 -6.14 18.56 5.32
C LEU A 125 -4.98 18.18 6.24
N GLY A 126 -4.06 19.11 6.51
CA GLY A 126 -2.95 18.89 7.45
C GLY A 126 -3.44 18.60 8.87
N ILE A 127 -4.40 19.41 9.35
CA ILE A 127 -5.03 19.19 10.66
C ILE A 127 -5.78 17.86 10.69
N ALA A 128 -6.60 17.57 9.66
CA ALA A 128 -7.33 16.32 9.56
C ALA A 128 -6.40 15.10 9.54
N THR A 129 -5.28 15.18 8.80
CA THR A 129 -4.25 14.14 8.79
C THR A 129 -3.72 13.90 10.20
N THR A 130 -3.33 14.97 10.89
CA THR A 130 -2.81 14.90 12.26
C THR A 130 -3.83 14.29 13.21
N LEU A 131 -5.07 14.73 13.17
CA LEU A 131 -6.15 14.21 14.03
C LEU A 131 -6.40 12.71 13.77
N VAL A 132 -6.51 12.30 12.49
CA VAL A 132 -6.73 10.89 12.13
C VAL A 132 -5.58 10.01 12.61
N LEU A 133 -4.34 10.49 12.54
CA LEU A 133 -3.16 9.76 13.00
C LEU A 133 -3.08 9.67 14.53
N LEU A 134 -3.59 10.66 15.24
CA LEU A 134 -3.63 10.67 16.70
C LEU A 134 -4.81 9.85 17.29
N LEU A 135 -5.86 9.60 16.49
CA LEU A 135 -7.03 8.83 16.94
C LEU A 135 -6.68 7.49 17.62
N PRO A 136 -5.76 6.65 17.09
CA PRO A 136 -5.43 5.37 17.73
C PRO A 136 -4.73 5.54 19.08
N LEU A 137 -4.05 6.64 19.33
CA LEU A 137 -3.39 6.87 20.62
C LEU A 137 -4.42 7.00 21.76
N VAL A 138 -5.59 7.61 21.46
CA VAL A 138 -6.66 7.85 22.42
C VAL A 138 -7.62 6.66 22.46
N PHE A 139 -8.12 6.22 21.31
CA PHE A 139 -9.20 5.22 21.20
C PHE A 139 -8.74 3.85 20.70
N GLY A 140 -7.45 3.68 20.41
CA GLY A 140 -6.92 2.48 19.79
C GLY A 140 -6.90 1.27 20.71
N VAL A 141 -7.19 0.11 20.12
CA VAL A 141 -7.02 -1.21 20.72
C VAL A 141 -5.72 -1.82 20.24
N SER A 142 -5.01 -2.50 21.14
CA SER A 142 -3.77 -3.20 20.82
C SER A 142 -4.09 -4.55 20.17
N ILE A 143 -3.70 -4.73 18.91
CA ILE A 143 -3.77 -5.99 18.18
C ILE A 143 -2.36 -6.33 17.72
N GLY A 144 -1.87 -7.53 18.05
CA GLY A 144 -0.51 -7.94 17.70
C GLY A 144 0.60 -7.06 18.31
N GLY A 145 0.36 -6.42 19.46
CA GLY A 145 1.31 -5.55 20.15
C GLY A 145 1.34 -4.09 19.65
N ASN A 146 0.62 -3.76 18.58
CA ASN A 146 0.53 -2.40 18.02
C ASN A 146 -0.82 -1.76 18.37
N LYS A 147 -0.80 -0.57 19.01
CA LYS A 147 -1.99 0.20 19.39
C LYS A 147 -2.42 1.12 18.25
N ASN A 148 -2.82 0.56 17.11
CA ASN A 148 -3.14 1.33 15.91
C ASN A 148 -4.49 0.96 15.26
N TRP A 149 -5.32 0.17 15.94
CA TRP A 149 -6.61 -0.28 15.44
C TRP A 149 -7.77 0.36 16.19
N LEU A 150 -8.80 0.77 15.45
CA LEU A 150 -10.12 1.12 15.99
C LEU A 150 -11.09 -0.02 15.69
N THR A 151 -11.72 -0.55 16.74
CA THR A 151 -12.68 -1.66 16.63
C THR A 151 -14.12 -1.14 16.80
N PHE A 152 -14.97 -1.46 15.83
CA PHE A 152 -16.40 -1.15 15.83
C PHE A 152 -17.18 -2.45 15.68
N GLY A 153 -17.48 -3.11 16.80
CA GLY A 153 -18.11 -4.43 16.81
C GLY A 153 -17.19 -5.46 16.12
N SER A 154 -17.65 -6.04 15.01
CA SER A 154 -16.89 -7.03 14.23
C SER A 154 -15.92 -6.42 13.19
N PHE A 155 -15.88 -5.10 13.06
CA PHE A 155 -15.03 -4.42 12.09
C PHE A 155 -13.85 -3.74 12.80
N SER A 156 -12.66 -3.93 12.25
CA SER A 156 -11.46 -3.22 12.68
C SER A 156 -10.94 -2.34 11.53
N VAL A 157 -10.67 -1.09 11.85
CA VAL A 157 -10.18 -0.10 10.90
C VAL A 157 -8.86 0.46 11.41
N GLN A 158 -7.88 0.58 10.53
CA GLN A 158 -6.61 1.22 10.83
C GLN A 158 -6.64 2.66 10.29
N PRO A 159 -6.71 3.69 11.16
CA PRO A 159 -6.82 5.08 10.73
C PRO A 159 -5.66 5.56 9.86
N SER A 160 -4.45 5.05 10.06
CA SER A 160 -3.28 5.41 9.25
C SER A 160 -3.47 5.08 7.76
N GLU A 161 -4.25 4.07 7.40
CA GLU A 161 -4.56 3.75 6.00
C GLU A 161 -5.35 4.87 5.30
N PHE A 162 -6.25 5.54 6.01
CA PHE A 162 -6.98 6.70 5.50
C PHE A 162 -6.17 8.00 5.70
N GLY A 163 -5.39 8.07 6.78
CA GLY A 163 -4.47 9.18 7.05
C GLY A 163 -3.45 9.38 5.93
N LYS A 164 -2.95 8.30 5.29
CA LYS A 164 -2.04 8.42 4.14
C LYS A 164 -2.71 9.11 2.94
N ILE A 165 -4.01 8.91 2.71
CA ILE A 165 -4.74 9.57 1.62
C ILE A 165 -4.81 11.07 1.90
N LEU A 166 -5.20 11.46 3.13
CA LEU A 166 -5.24 12.86 3.55
C LEU A 166 -3.86 13.53 3.49
N LEU A 167 -2.81 12.80 3.88
CA LEU A 167 -1.42 13.26 3.74
C LEU A 167 -1.05 13.57 2.29
N ILE A 168 -1.42 12.68 1.35
CA ILE A 168 -1.13 12.88 -0.07
C ILE A 168 -1.86 14.12 -0.60
N PHE A 169 -3.13 14.32 -0.24
CA PHE A 169 -3.88 15.53 -0.58
C PHE A 169 -3.24 16.78 0.00
N PHE A 170 -2.90 16.74 1.29
CA PHE A 170 -2.22 17.84 1.97
C PHE A 170 -0.91 18.21 1.27
N LEU A 171 -0.04 17.22 1.04
CA LEU A 171 1.26 17.45 0.41
C LEU A 171 1.10 17.94 -1.03
N ALA A 172 0.15 17.40 -1.80
CA ALA A 172 -0.09 17.83 -3.16
C ALA A 172 -0.52 19.31 -3.23
N ALA A 173 -1.46 19.72 -2.37
CA ALA A 173 -1.91 21.10 -2.29
C ALA A 173 -0.83 22.03 -1.74
N TYR A 174 -0.25 21.68 -0.59
CA TYR A 174 0.75 22.52 0.09
C TYR A 174 2.01 22.73 -0.75
N LEU A 175 2.55 21.65 -1.35
CA LEU A 175 3.75 21.75 -2.17
C LEU A 175 3.49 22.56 -3.44
N ALA A 176 2.35 22.38 -4.10
CA ALA A 176 2.02 23.12 -5.31
C ALA A 176 1.91 24.63 -5.05
N ASP A 177 1.28 25.03 -3.95
CA ASP A 177 1.13 26.45 -3.56
C ASP A 177 2.47 27.10 -3.21
N HIS A 178 3.45 26.32 -2.75
CA HIS A 178 4.73 26.82 -2.29
C HIS A 178 5.93 26.43 -3.17
N LEU A 179 5.68 25.83 -4.36
CA LEU A 179 6.75 25.37 -5.27
C LEU A 179 7.78 26.44 -5.58
N ALA A 180 7.33 27.66 -5.90
CA ALA A 180 8.23 28.77 -6.25
C ALA A 180 9.22 29.08 -5.12
N VAL A 181 8.75 29.08 -3.87
CA VAL A 181 9.60 29.38 -2.70
C VAL A 181 10.48 28.20 -2.31
N LEU A 182 9.93 26.98 -2.38
CA LEU A 182 10.66 25.75 -2.06
C LEU A 182 11.77 25.46 -3.09
N THR A 183 11.65 25.98 -4.30
CA THR A 183 12.67 25.87 -5.34
C THR A 183 13.70 26.99 -5.32
N LEU A 184 13.45 28.13 -4.64
CA LEU A 184 14.42 29.22 -4.53
C LEU A 184 15.49 28.91 -3.47
N PRO A 185 16.79 29.18 -3.74
CA PRO A 185 17.85 29.04 -2.75
C PRO A 185 17.84 30.25 -1.81
N ALA A 186 17.22 30.12 -0.63
CA ALA A 186 17.19 31.23 0.32
C ALA A 186 18.45 31.33 1.18
N ARG A 187 19.03 30.20 1.58
CA ARG A 187 20.30 30.14 2.31
C ARG A 187 21.14 28.98 1.82
N ARG A 188 22.43 29.23 1.62
CA ARG A 188 23.43 28.20 1.35
C ARG A 188 24.07 27.79 2.68
N VAL A 189 23.78 26.61 3.17
CA VAL A 189 24.43 26.05 4.35
C VAL A 189 25.28 24.89 3.89
N LEU A 190 26.58 25.06 3.89
CA LEU A 190 27.56 24.11 3.34
C LEU A 190 27.26 23.80 1.85
N PHE A 191 26.82 22.60 1.56
CA PHE A 191 26.43 22.12 0.20
C PHE A 191 24.93 22.14 -0.03
N LEU A 192 24.13 22.53 0.97
CA LEU A 192 22.68 22.46 0.95
C LEU A 192 22.06 23.81 0.67
N HIS A 193 21.14 23.85 -0.28
CA HIS A 193 20.32 25.01 -0.56
C HIS A 193 18.98 24.81 0.18
N LEU A 194 18.81 25.48 1.30
CA LEU A 194 17.61 25.37 2.13
C LEU A 194 16.69 26.58 1.89
N PRO A 195 15.38 26.34 1.70
CA PRO A 195 14.40 27.44 1.69
C PRO A 195 14.19 28.01 3.09
N PRO A 196 13.46 29.14 3.22
CA PRO A 196 13.15 29.71 4.51
C PRO A 196 12.44 28.72 5.42
N VAL A 197 12.85 28.66 6.70
CA VAL A 197 12.37 27.66 7.68
C VAL A 197 10.85 27.63 7.79
N ARG A 198 10.16 28.77 7.65
CA ARG A 198 8.70 28.86 7.71
C ARG A 198 7.97 27.98 6.70
N PHE A 199 8.59 27.69 5.55
CA PHE A 199 8.00 26.84 4.49
C PHE A 199 8.39 25.38 4.63
N ILE A 200 9.45 25.07 5.38
CA ILE A 200 9.81 23.68 5.74
C ILE A 200 9.07 23.26 7.01
N ALA A 201 8.67 24.18 7.87
CA ALA A 201 8.09 23.88 9.17
C ALA A 201 6.92 22.86 9.12
N PRO A 202 5.93 22.97 8.22
CA PRO A 202 4.87 21.96 8.12
C PRO A 202 5.38 20.56 7.76
N LEU A 203 6.43 20.45 6.94
CA LEU A 203 7.07 19.18 6.60
C LEU A 203 7.80 18.58 7.81
N ILE A 204 8.51 19.42 8.58
CA ILE A 204 9.19 19.00 9.81
C ILE A 204 8.17 18.54 10.85
N VAL A 205 7.02 19.20 10.96
CA VAL A 205 5.93 18.78 11.86
C VAL A 205 5.41 17.41 11.46
N LEU A 206 5.19 17.16 10.16
CA LEU A 206 4.78 15.85 9.66
C LEU A 206 5.84 14.77 9.91
N TRP A 207 7.12 15.10 9.73
CA TRP A 207 8.19 14.16 10.02
C TRP A 207 8.27 13.85 11.52
N GLY A 208 8.11 14.87 12.36
CA GLY A 208 8.02 14.69 13.82
C GLY A 208 6.83 13.82 14.22
N LEU A 209 5.68 14.04 13.59
CA LEU A 209 4.48 13.23 13.81
C LEU A 209 4.69 11.76 13.40
N ALA A 210 5.35 11.50 12.25
CA ALA A 210 5.69 10.16 11.83
C ALA A 210 6.59 9.44 12.84
N VAL A 211 7.62 10.14 13.36
CA VAL A 211 8.49 9.61 14.42
C VAL A 211 7.70 9.37 15.71
N LEU A 212 6.81 10.28 16.08
CA LEU A 212 5.96 10.14 17.27
C LEU A 212 5.06 8.90 17.17
N MET A 213 4.45 8.67 16.00
CA MET A 213 3.67 7.46 15.73
C MET A 213 4.49 6.18 15.91
N PHE A 214 5.73 6.18 15.40
CA PHE A 214 6.62 5.04 15.58
C PHE A 214 6.91 4.77 17.06
N VAL A 215 7.22 5.82 17.82
CA VAL A 215 7.62 5.69 19.22
C VAL A 215 6.45 5.30 20.12
N ILE A 216 5.28 5.92 19.95
CA ILE A 216 4.14 5.73 20.86
C ILE A 216 3.25 4.57 20.43
N ALA A 217 2.93 4.46 19.14
CA ALA A 217 2.05 3.42 18.61
C ALA A 217 2.77 2.12 18.25
N HIS A 218 4.12 2.08 18.35
CA HIS A 218 4.98 0.97 17.94
C HIS A 218 4.84 0.59 16.45
N ASP A 219 4.38 1.53 15.60
CA ASP A 219 4.09 1.33 14.19
C ASP A 219 5.21 1.88 13.29
N LEU A 220 6.30 1.11 13.18
CA LEU A 220 7.44 1.45 12.31
C LEU A 220 7.02 1.56 10.84
N GLY A 221 6.09 0.72 10.41
CA GLY A 221 5.65 0.67 9.01
C GLY A 221 4.95 1.95 8.58
N ALA A 222 3.95 2.39 9.35
CA ALA A 222 3.27 3.65 9.10
C ALA A 222 4.25 4.83 9.16
N ALA A 223 5.15 4.87 10.15
CA ALA A 223 6.14 5.93 10.28
C ALA A 223 7.04 6.05 9.04
N LEU A 224 7.60 4.93 8.56
CA LEU A 224 8.43 4.90 7.35
C LEU A 224 7.62 5.28 6.10
N LEU A 225 6.37 4.83 6.00
CA LEU A 225 5.50 5.18 4.87
C LEU A 225 5.20 6.69 4.85
N PHE A 226 4.77 7.28 5.98
CA PHE A 226 4.45 8.70 6.06
C PHE A 226 5.67 9.58 5.82
N PHE A 227 6.79 9.24 6.46
CA PHE A 227 8.05 9.94 6.26
C PHE A 227 8.53 9.83 4.80
N GLY A 228 8.57 8.61 4.26
CA GLY A 228 8.99 8.36 2.88
C GLY A 228 8.08 9.06 1.86
N MET A 229 6.76 9.10 2.10
CA MET A 229 5.81 9.86 1.27
C MET A 229 6.11 11.35 1.26
N ALA A 230 6.34 11.95 2.44
CA ALA A 230 6.65 13.37 2.55
C ALA A 230 7.96 13.72 1.82
N VAL A 231 9.00 12.88 1.96
CA VAL A 231 10.27 13.05 1.25
C VAL A 231 10.10 12.90 -0.26
N LEU A 232 9.44 11.83 -0.69
CA LEU A 232 9.29 11.49 -2.10
C LEU A 232 8.45 12.54 -2.83
N MET A 233 7.32 12.97 -2.26
CA MET A 233 6.48 14.01 -2.86
C MET A 233 7.19 15.37 -2.88
N THR A 234 7.95 15.72 -1.83
CA THR A 234 8.76 16.95 -1.81
C THR A 234 9.83 16.90 -2.90
N TYR A 235 10.49 15.75 -3.10
CA TYR A 235 11.46 15.58 -4.17
C TYR A 235 10.82 15.65 -5.56
N MET A 236 9.69 14.97 -5.77
CA MET A 236 8.97 15.00 -7.06
C MET A 236 8.48 16.41 -7.41
N GLY A 237 8.03 17.18 -6.41
CA GLY A 237 7.59 18.57 -6.62
C GLY A 237 8.74 19.55 -6.87
N THR A 238 9.83 19.45 -6.10
CA THR A 238 10.90 20.45 -6.14
C THR A 238 12.08 20.09 -7.03
N GLY A 239 12.29 18.80 -7.35
CA GLY A 239 13.47 18.28 -8.05
C GLY A 239 14.79 18.39 -7.25
N ARG A 240 14.75 18.81 -5.98
CA ARG A 240 15.96 19.14 -5.19
C ARG A 240 16.43 17.96 -4.35
N LYS A 241 17.61 17.45 -4.65
CA LYS A 241 18.29 16.38 -3.90
C LYS A 241 18.62 16.79 -2.44
N SER A 242 18.68 18.10 -2.15
CA SER A 242 18.93 18.60 -0.80
C SER A 242 17.88 18.12 0.23
N TYR A 243 16.62 18.00 -0.17
CA TYR A 243 15.56 17.49 0.70
C TYR A 243 15.75 16.01 1.01
N VAL A 244 16.14 15.22 0.02
CA VAL A 244 16.41 13.79 0.20
C VAL A 244 17.59 13.59 1.15
N PHE A 245 18.66 14.38 0.97
CA PHE A 245 19.82 14.33 1.85
C PHE A 245 19.47 14.71 3.30
N LEU A 246 18.74 15.82 3.49
CA LEU A 246 18.29 16.27 4.81
C LEU A 246 17.40 15.22 5.49
N ALA A 247 16.47 14.65 4.74
CA ALA A 247 15.61 13.57 5.22
C ALA A 247 16.42 12.31 5.59
N GLY A 248 17.43 11.95 4.79
CA GLY A 248 18.36 10.86 5.11
C GLY A 248 19.09 11.08 6.43
N VAL A 249 19.62 12.29 6.65
CA VAL A 249 20.27 12.65 7.93
C VAL A 249 19.25 12.58 9.07
N PHE A 250 18.04 13.11 8.88
CA PHE A 250 16.99 13.08 9.89
C PHE A 250 16.59 11.65 10.29
N ILE A 251 16.36 10.75 9.31
CA ILE A 251 15.95 9.38 9.59
C ILE A 251 17.06 8.59 10.28
N LEU A 252 18.33 8.80 9.90
CA LEU A 252 19.47 8.15 10.55
C LEU A 252 19.61 8.63 11.99
N ALA A 253 19.49 9.94 12.24
CA ALA A 253 19.53 10.51 13.59
C ALA A 253 18.34 9.99 14.44
N ALA A 254 17.14 9.98 13.87
CA ALA A 254 15.94 9.45 14.54
C ALA A 254 16.07 7.96 14.85
N ALA A 255 16.62 7.16 13.93
CA ALA A 255 16.86 5.73 14.14
C ALA A 255 17.89 5.50 15.25
N ALA A 256 19.02 6.21 15.23
CA ALA A 256 20.05 6.10 16.26
C ALA A 256 19.52 6.51 17.65
N LEU A 257 18.77 7.62 17.73
CA LEU A 257 18.16 8.07 18.97
C LEU A 257 17.12 7.07 19.48
N SER A 258 16.27 6.57 18.58
CA SER A 258 15.25 5.59 18.92
C SER A 258 15.86 4.26 19.40
N TYR A 259 16.93 3.80 18.76
CA TYR A 259 17.68 2.61 19.20
C TYR A 259 18.27 2.80 20.61
N ALA A 260 18.79 3.98 20.92
CA ALA A 260 19.35 4.27 22.24
C ALA A 260 18.29 4.35 23.34
N LEU A 261 17.12 4.93 23.06
CA LEU A 261 16.10 5.26 24.06
C LEU A 261 15.03 4.16 24.24
N PHE A 262 14.71 3.36 23.20
CA PHE A 262 13.54 2.47 23.21
C PHE A 262 13.93 1.00 23.01
N GLY A 263 13.64 0.15 24.02
CA GLY A 263 13.96 -1.28 23.99
C GLY A 263 13.28 -2.05 22.84
N HIS A 264 12.02 -1.73 22.51
CA HIS A 264 11.30 -2.39 21.41
C HIS A 264 11.91 -2.08 20.03
N VAL A 265 12.51 -0.89 19.87
CA VAL A 265 13.24 -0.52 18.64
C VAL A 265 14.52 -1.32 18.55
N ARG A 266 15.27 -1.44 19.66
CA ARG A 266 16.50 -2.22 19.73
C ARG A 266 16.24 -3.66 19.32
N VAL A 267 15.21 -4.30 19.86
CA VAL A 267 14.84 -5.68 19.50
C VAL A 267 14.58 -5.82 17.99
N ARG A 268 13.88 -4.88 17.35
CA ARG A 268 13.63 -4.94 15.89
C ARG A 268 14.92 -4.81 15.08
N PHE A 269 15.84 -3.95 15.50
CA PHE A 269 17.16 -3.81 14.88
C PHE A 269 18.03 -5.04 15.10
N ASP A 270 18.03 -5.63 16.29
CA ASP A 270 18.79 -6.84 16.62
C ASP A 270 18.29 -8.04 15.79
N ILE A 271 16.98 -8.23 15.67
CA ILE A 271 16.37 -9.24 14.78
C ILE A 271 16.80 -9.02 13.32
N TRP A 272 16.81 -7.77 12.86
CA TRP A 272 17.21 -7.45 11.50
C TRP A 272 18.68 -7.69 11.23
N LEU A 273 19.58 -7.28 12.14
CA LEU A 273 21.03 -7.43 11.97
C LEU A 273 21.48 -8.87 12.21
N HIS A 274 20.96 -9.50 13.24
CA HIS A 274 21.41 -10.82 13.74
C HIS A 274 20.25 -11.83 13.88
N PRO A 275 19.50 -12.15 12.79
CA PRO A 275 18.32 -13.03 12.88
C PRO A 275 18.68 -14.45 13.34
N TRP A 276 19.91 -14.89 13.10
CA TRP A 276 20.40 -16.22 13.47
C TRP A 276 20.82 -16.34 14.94
N ALA A 277 20.82 -15.25 15.70
CA ALA A 277 21.16 -15.29 17.13
C ALA A 277 20.07 -15.99 17.96
N ASP A 278 18.80 -15.83 17.56
CA ASP A 278 17.65 -16.49 18.21
C ASP A 278 16.63 -16.96 17.16
N PRO A 279 16.97 -18.00 16.36
CA PRO A 279 16.15 -18.41 15.22
C PRO A 279 14.81 -19.06 15.60
N ASN A 280 14.70 -19.59 16.83
CA ASN A 280 13.51 -20.25 17.34
C ASN A 280 12.66 -19.36 18.28
N GLY A 281 13.14 -18.15 18.60
CA GLY A 281 12.47 -17.20 19.46
C GLY A 281 12.01 -15.95 18.70
N MET A 282 12.54 -14.79 19.07
CA MET A 282 12.10 -13.50 18.53
C MET A 282 12.33 -13.34 17.04
N SER A 283 13.35 -13.99 16.45
CA SER A 283 13.67 -13.92 15.03
C SER A 283 12.94 -14.96 14.17
N TYR A 284 12.13 -15.85 14.78
CA TYR A 284 11.52 -17.00 14.11
C TYR A 284 10.79 -16.63 12.80
N GLN A 285 9.95 -15.60 12.82
CA GLN A 285 9.18 -15.16 11.64
C GLN A 285 10.11 -14.77 10.47
N VAL A 286 11.17 -14.00 10.75
CA VAL A 286 12.12 -13.53 9.72
C VAL A 286 12.95 -14.71 9.19
N VAL A 287 13.38 -15.60 10.06
CA VAL A 287 14.16 -16.80 9.67
C VAL A 287 13.31 -17.72 8.79
N GLN A 288 12.06 -18.00 9.18
CA GLN A 288 11.15 -18.82 8.36
C GLN A 288 10.84 -18.17 7.01
N SER A 289 10.71 -16.83 6.96
CA SER A 289 10.51 -16.15 5.68
C SER A 289 11.71 -16.26 4.74
N LEU A 290 12.92 -16.22 5.29
CA LEU A 290 14.15 -16.42 4.50
C LEU A 290 14.28 -17.87 3.99
N PHE A 291 13.87 -18.86 4.79
CA PHE A 291 13.81 -20.26 4.35
C PHE A 291 12.78 -20.44 3.24
N ALA A 292 11.56 -19.88 3.38
CA ALA A 292 10.53 -19.93 2.38
C ALA A 292 10.99 -19.33 1.03
N ILE A 293 11.58 -18.12 1.06
CA ILE A 293 12.15 -17.50 -0.14
C ILE A 293 13.28 -18.36 -0.76
N GLY A 294 14.15 -18.93 0.09
CA GLY A 294 15.24 -19.78 -0.37
C GLY A 294 14.78 -21.10 -0.99
N SER A 295 13.74 -21.74 -0.44
CA SER A 295 13.20 -23.01 -0.94
C SER A 295 12.45 -22.83 -2.28
N GLY A 296 11.84 -21.65 -2.52
CA GLY A 296 11.11 -21.37 -3.75
C GLY A 296 11.99 -21.33 -5.00
N GLY A 297 13.27 -20.99 -4.89
CA GLY A 297 14.16 -20.90 -6.04
C GLY A 297 13.63 -20.01 -7.16
N VAL A 298 13.85 -20.41 -8.42
CA VAL A 298 13.42 -19.64 -9.60
C VAL A 298 11.95 -19.93 -9.95
N TRP A 299 11.54 -21.19 -9.90
CA TRP A 299 10.25 -21.66 -10.42
C TRP A 299 9.17 -21.82 -9.35
N GLY A 300 9.55 -21.77 -8.07
CA GLY A 300 8.70 -22.10 -6.95
C GLY A 300 8.60 -23.60 -6.66
N THR A 301 8.13 -23.92 -5.46
CA THR A 301 7.82 -25.30 -5.07
C THR A 301 6.55 -25.82 -5.74
N GLY A 302 5.73 -24.93 -6.28
CA GLY A 302 4.41 -25.18 -6.83
C GLY A 302 3.31 -24.63 -5.93
N PHE A 303 2.25 -24.10 -6.54
CA PHE A 303 1.13 -23.53 -5.78
C PHE A 303 0.50 -24.60 -4.89
N SER A 304 0.41 -24.34 -3.60
CA SER A 304 -0.08 -25.27 -2.56
C SER A 304 0.86 -26.43 -2.19
N GLU A 305 2.06 -26.50 -2.76
CA GLU A 305 3.07 -27.53 -2.46
C GLU A 305 4.15 -27.01 -1.48
N GLY A 306 4.19 -25.70 -1.21
CA GLY A 306 5.06 -25.09 -0.20
C GLY A 306 4.53 -25.24 1.23
N HIS A 307 5.32 -24.81 2.19
CA HIS A 307 5.01 -24.86 3.62
C HIS A 307 4.96 -23.46 4.27
N PRO A 308 4.39 -22.41 3.62
CA PRO A 308 4.40 -21.04 4.12
C PRO A 308 3.64 -20.88 5.45
N LEU A 309 2.79 -21.84 5.83
CA LEU A 309 2.10 -21.86 7.11
C LEU A 309 3.02 -22.01 8.33
N LEU A 310 4.29 -22.34 8.12
CA LEU A 310 5.32 -22.30 9.18
C LEU A 310 5.64 -20.86 9.61
N ILE A 311 5.33 -19.85 8.77
CA ILE A 311 5.52 -18.44 9.09
C ILE A 311 4.28 -17.95 9.83
N PRO A 312 4.37 -17.51 11.09
CA PRO A 312 3.26 -16.89 11.80
C PRO A 312 2.76 -15.64 11.04
N GLU A 313 1.43 -15.44 11.02
CA GLU A 313 0.78 -14.31 10.34
C GLU A 313 1.18 -14.13 8.85
N VAL A 314 1.49 -15.23 8.18
CA VAL A 314 1.92 -15.24 6.76
C VAL A 314 0.94 -14.52 5.82
N HIS A 315 -0.35 -14.58 6.10
CA HIS A 315 -1.41 -14.00 5.28
C HIS A 315 -1.49 -12.45 5.35
N THR A 316 -0.78 -11.83 6.29
CA THR A 316 -0.69 -10.37 6.45
C THR A 316 0.68 -9.85 5.98
N ASP A 317 1.67 -9.93 6.85
CA ASP A 317 2.95 -9.26 6.71
C ASP A 317 3.95 -10.05 5.86
N PHE A 318 3.81 -11.37 5.80
CA PHE A 318 4.73 -12.26 5.11
C PHE A 318 4.15 -12.93 3.85
N ILE A 319 3.02 -12.45 3.33
CA ILE A 319 2.41 -13.04 2.13
C ILE A 319 3.36 -13.04 0.93
N PHE A 320 4.26 -12.07 0.84
CA PHE A 320 5.28 -12.03 -0.20
C PHE A 320 6.27 -13.19 -0.10
N ALA A 321 6.59 -13.68 1.12
CA ALA A 321 7.41 -14.87 1.30
C ALA A 321 6.69 -16.13 0.82
N ALA A 322 5.37 -16.25 1.07
CA ALA A 322 4.57 -17.35 0.56
C ALA A 322 4.54 -17.37 -0.98
N ILE A 323 4.33 -16.20 -1.61
CA ILE A 323 4.39 -16.04 -3.07
C ILE A 323 5.77 -16.45 -3.60
N ALA A 324 6.85 -16.03 -2.94
CA ALA A 324 8.20 -16.37 -3.35
C ALA A 324 8.53 -17.85 -3.16
N GLU A 325 7.96 -18.53 -2.16
CA GLU A 325 8.09 -19.97 -1.95
C GLU A 325 7.33 -20.76 -3.01
N GLU A 326 6.03 -20.47 -3.18
CA GLU A 326 5.15 -21.28 -4.02
C GLU A 326 5.31 -20.98 -5.52
N LEU A 327 5.47 -19.70 -5.89
CA LEU A 327 5.60 -19.23 -7.29
C LEU A 327 7.04 -18.88 -7.69
N GLY A 328 7.98 -18.96 -6.76
CA GLY A 328 9.39 -18.69 -6.98
C GLY A 328 9.73 -17.23 -7.27
N LEU A 329 10.96 -17.01 -7.71
CA LEU A 329 11.43 -15.67 -8.12
C LEU A 329 10.57 -15.08 -9.24
N ILE A 330 10.05 -15.91 -10.15
CA ILE A 330 9.20 -15.46 -11.27
C ILE A 330 7.90 -14.87 -10.74
N GLY A 331 7.23 -15.54 -9.79
CA GLY A 331 6.00 -15.04 -9.19
C GLY A 331 6.23 -13.77 -8.35
N ALA A 332 7.29 -13.77 -7.55
CA ALA A 332 7.69 -12.59 -6.77
C ALA A 332 8.02 -11.39 -7.68
N ALA A 333 8.80 -11.61 -8.75
CA ALA A 333 9.13 -10.57 -9.73
C ALA A 333 7.89 -10.06 -10.48
N PHE A 334 6.95 -10.93 -10.82
CA PHE A 334 5.67 -10.55 -11.45
C PHE A 334 4.88 -9.58 -10.56
N VAL A 335 4.78 -9.84 -9.27
CA VAL A 335 4.09 -8.97 -8.31
C VAL A 335 4.80 -7.62 -8.20
N LEU A 336 6.13 -7.61 -8.06
CA LEU A 336 6.91 -6.37 -8.01
C LEU A 336 6.80 -5.57 -9.32
N LEU A 337 6.81 -6.24 -10.47
CA LEU A 337 6.63 -5.61 -11.78
C LEU A 337 5.24 -4.97 -11.90
N ALA A 338 4.18 -5.61 -11.38
CA ALA A 338 2.84 -5.03 -11.38
C ALA A 338 2.78 -3.70 -10.60
N TYR A 339 3.43 -3.60 -9.41
CA TYR A 339 3.56 -2.34 -8.67
C TYR A 339 4.40 -1.30 -9.43
N ALA A 340 5.51 -1.71 -10.04
CA ALA A 340 6.34 -0.82 -10.84
C ALA A 340 5.59 -0.26 -12.05
N LEU A 341 4.80 -1.10 -12.74
CA LEU A 341 3.96 -0.69 -13.87
C LEU A 341 2.83 0.25 -13.41
N LEU A 342 2.24 0.01 -12.22
CA LEU A 342 1.24 0.90 -11.65
C LEU A 342 1.82 2.28 -11.36
N PHE A 343 2.99 2.34 -10.75
CA PHE A 343 3.71 3.59 -10.50
C PHE A 343 4.08 4.30 -11.81
N TRP A 344 4.63 3.56 -12.77
CA TRP A 344 4.96 4.11 -14.10
C TRP A 344 3.72 4.70 -14.77
N ARG A 345 2.58 4.00 -14.74
CA ARG A 345 1.34 4.52 -15.32
C ARG A 345 0.82 5.73 -14.60
N GLY A 346 0.84 5.73 -13.25
CA GLY A 346 0.47 6.89 -12.43
C GLY A 346 1.35 8.11 -12.71
N SER A 347 2.66 7.91 -12.84
CA SER A 347 3.60 8.98 -13.22
C SER A 347 3.30 9.54 -14.61
N ARG A 348 2.90 8.68 -15.57
CA ARG A 348 2.48 9.11 -16.91
C ARG A 348 1.18 9.92 -16.88
N ILE A 349 0.25 9.59 -15.97
CA ILE A 349 -0.96 10.40 -15.73
C ILE A 349 -0.54 11.75 -15.14
N ALA A 350 0.27 11.76 -14.09
CA ALA A 350 0.75 12.97 -13.42
C ALA A 350 1.40 13.98 -14.39
N MET A 351 2.29 13.50 -15.28
CA MET A 351 2.97 14.34 -16.26
C MET A 351 2.05 14.97 -17.34
N ARG A 352 0.81 14.52 -17.47
CA ARG A 352 -0.16 15.05 -18.44
C ARG A 352 -1.12 16.06 -17.84
N LEU A 353 -1.10 16.21 -16.52
CA LEU A 353 -1.99 17.11 -15.81
C LEU A 353 -1.46 18.54 -15.81
N PRO A 354 -2.29 19.54 -16.19
CA PRO A 354 -1.84 20.93 -16.29
C PRO A 354 -1.69 21.61 -14.93
N ARG A 355 -2.46 21.17 -13.92
CA ARG A 355 -2.42 21.75 -12.57
C ARG A 355 -1.39 21.02 -11.71
N ALA A 356 -0.48 21.79 -11.09
CA ALA A 356 0.58 21.23 -10.24
C ALA A 356 0.02 20.41 -9.06
N GLN A 357 -1.08 20.86 -8.43
CA GLN A 357 -1.74 20.13 -7.34
C GLN A 357 -2.23 18.76 -7.80
N GLU A 358 -2.91 18.67 -8.94
CA GLU A 358 -3.42 17.42 -9.49
C GLU A 358 -2.28 16.49 -9.93
N SER A 359 -1.23 17.06 -10.54
CA SER A 359 -0.03 16.32 -10.94
C SER A 359 0.67 15.68 -9.74
N LEU A 360 0.89 16.46 -8.67
CA LEU A 360 1.48 15.96 -7.42
C LEU A 360 0.57 14.95 -6.72
N LEU A 361 -0.75 15.13 -6.78
CA LEU A 361 -1.71 14.17 -6.24
C LEU A 361 -1.62 12.82 -6.96
N ALA A 362 -1.61 12.83 -8.30
CA ALA A 362 -1.47 11.60 -9.09
C ALA A 362 -0.12 10.89 -8.83
N ALA A 363 0.97 11.66 -8.81
CA ALA A 363 2.29 11.16 -8.47
C ALA A 363 2.33 10.57 -7.06
N GLY A 364 1.76 11.27 -6.07
CA GLY A 364 1.67 10.83 -4.69
C GLY A 364 0.86 9.54 -4.51
N CYS A 365 -0.31 9.43 -5.15
CA CYS A 365 -1.12 8.21 -5.08
C CYS A 365 -0.38 6.98 -5.61
N SER A 366 0.27 7.09 -6.78
CA SER A 366 1.02 5.98 -7.36
C SER A 366 2.29 5.64 -6.57
N ALA A 367 2.99 6.67 -6.08
CA ALA A 367 4.19 6.53 -5.27
C ALA A 367 3.89 5.89 -3.91
N SER A 368 2.74 6.20 -3.29
CA SER A 368 2.31 5.59 -2.02
C SER A 368 2.18 4.07 -2.13
N ILE A 369 1.53 3.59 -3.19
CA ILE A 369 1.34 2.15 -3.40
C ILE A 369 2.69 1.45 -3.63
N LEU A 370 3.56 2.03 -4.46
CA LEU A 370 4.90 1.46 -4.70
C LEU A 370 5.77 1.49 -3.45
N LEU A 371 5.77 2.62 -2.72
CA LEU A 371 6.57 2.77 -1.50
C LEU A 371 6.12 1.78 -0.42
N GLN A 372 4.81 1.60 -0.23
CA GLN A 372 4.26 0.62 0.71
C GLN A 372 4.68 -0.81 0.30
N ALA A 373 4.56 -1.17 -0.99
CA ALA A 373 5.01 -2.45 -1.50
C ALA A 373 6.52 -2.65 -1.31
N PHE A 374 7.33 -1.61 -1.55
CA PHE A 374 8.77 -1.66 -1.33
C PHE A 374 9.13 -1.88 0.14
N ILE A 375 8.53 -1.12 1.07
CA ILE A 375 8.82 -1.21 2.51
C ILE A 375 8.54 -2.62 3.02
N ILE A 376 7.37 -3.22 2.66
CA ILE A 376 7.04 -4.56 3.16
C ILE A 376 7.92 -5.64 2.53
N THR A 377 8.14 -5.60 1.23
CA THR A 377 8.99 -6.59 0.56
C THR A 377 10.45 -6.48 1.02
N ALA A 378 10.94 -5.28 1.25
CA ALA A 378 12.26 -5.04 1.82
C ALA A 378 12.39 -5.57 3.26
N GLY A 379 11.32 -5.45 4.07
CA GLY A 379 11.26 -6.03 5.41
C GLY A 379 11.29 -7.56 5.40
N VAL A 380 10.48 -8.19 4.54
CA VAL A 380 10.39 -9.64 4.40
C VAL A 380 11.70 -10.26 3.85
N THR A 381 12.37 -9.56 2.93
CA THR A 381 13.67 -9.98 2.37
C THR A 381 14.89 -9.56 3.21
N LYS A 382 14.69 -9.03 4.41
CA LYS A 382 15.75 -8.55 5.31
C LYS A 382 16.58 -7.38 4.71
N LEU A 383 16.10 -6.66 3.71
CA LEU A 383 16.75 -5.43 3.22
C LEU A 383 16.54 -4.26 4.22
N LEU A 384 15.38 -4.21 4.85
CA LEU A 384 15.01 -3.26 5.91
C LEU A 384 14.55 -4.02 7.17
N PRO A 385 14.51 -3.38 8.36
CA PRO A 385 13.84 -3.95 9.52
C PRO A 385 12.36 -4.24 9.22
N LEU A 386 11.83 -5.34 9.75
CA LEU A 386 10.43 -5.74 9.55
C LEU A 386 9.48 -4.65 10.07
N THR A 387 8.50 -4.29 9.27
CA THR A 387 7.63 -3.13 9.50
C THR A 387 6.21 -3.47 9.92
N GLY A 388 5.68 -4.64 9.55
CA GLY A 388 4.32 -5.05 9.91
C GLY A 388 3.22 -4.27 9.19
N ILE A 389 3.47 -3.80 7.96
CA ILE A 389 2.44 -3.21 7.07
C ILE A 389 1.99 -4.23 6.03
N THR A 390 0.80 -4.01 5.48
CA THR A 390 0.22 -4.90 4.47
C THR A 390 0.73 -4.60 3.06
N LEU A 391 0.84 -5.62 2.21
CA LEU A 391 1.11 -5.48 0.78
C LEU A 391 -0.20 -5.08 0.06
N PRO A 392 -0.30 -3.87 -0.56
CA PRO A 392 -1.54 -3.36 -1.12
C PRO A 392 -2.20 -4.33 -2.11
N PHE A 393 -3.51 -4.59 -1.98
CA PHE A 393 -4.32 -5.53 -2.76
C PHE A 393 -4.01 -7.03 -2.52
N VAL A 394 -2.82 -7.38 -2.05
CA VAL A 394 -2.35 -8.77 -1.94
C VAL A 394 -2.55 -9.31 -0.53
N SER A 395 -2.04 -8.61 0.51
CA SER A 395 -2.20 -9.04 1.91
C SER A 395 -3.64 -9.01 2.39
N TYR A 396 -3.94 -9.84 3.38
CA TYR A 396 -5.17 -9.66 4.16
C TYR A 396 -5.13 -8.35 4.93
N GLY A 397 -6.14 -7.49 4.69
CA GLY A 397 -6.26 -6.21 5.37
C GLY A 397 -7.38 -5.35 4.80
N GLY A 398 -8.51 -5.28 5.53
CA GLY A 398 -9.72 -4.61 5.04
C GLY A 398 -9.54 -3.11 4.78
N SER A 399 -9.01 -2.38 5.76
CA SER A 399 -8.78 -0.92 5.62
C SER A 399 -7.72 -0.60 4.57
N SER A 400 -6.67 -1.43 4.46
CA SER A 400 -5.65 -1.27 3.43
C SER A 400 -6.21 -1.52 2.02
N MET A 401 -7.06 -2.54 1.85
CA MET A 401 -7.77 -2.82 0.60
C MET A 401 -8.63 -1.63 0.19
N ALA A 402 -9.47 -1.13 1.11
CA ALA A 402 -10.36 0.01 0.88
C ALA A 402 -9.57 1.27 0.50
N ALA A 403 -8.52 1.61 1.26
CA ALA A 403 -7.67 2.77 1.00
C ALA A 403 -6.92 2.65 -0.34
N SER A 404 -6.44 1.46 -0.69
CA SER A 404 -5.75 1.22 -1.96
C SER A 404 -6.68 1.41 -3.16
N PHE A 405 -7.93 0.96 -3.08
CA PHE A 405 -8.92 1.23 -4.13
C PHE A 405 -9.31 2.72 -4.22
N VAL A 406 -9.33 3.46 -3.12
CA VAL A 406 -9.51 4.92 -3.14
C VAL A 406 -8.36 5.59 -3.90
N LEU A 407 -7.11 5.21 -3.64
CA LEU A 407 -5.94 5.73 -4.38
C LEU A 407 -6.03 5.44 -5.88
N ILE A 408 -6.45 4.23 -6.27
CA ILE A 408 -6.70 3.91 -7.68
C ILE A 408 -7.87 4.71 -8.25
N GLY A 409 -8.91 4.96 -7.45
CA GLY A 409 -10.05 5.82 -7.84
C GLY A 409 -9.62 7.23 -8.18
N ILE A 410 -8.76 7.82 -7.35
CA ILE A 410 -8.18 9.15 -7.56
C ILE A 410 -7.34 9.16 -8.85
N LEU A 411 -6.44 8.19 -9.04
CA LEU A 411 -5.63 8.07 -10.25
C LEU A 411 -6.50 7.93 -11.52
N THR A 412 -7.53 7.09 -11.44
CA THR A 412 -8.45 6.87 -12.56
C THR A 412 -9.21 8.16 -12.90
N ALA A 413 -9.74 8.87 -11.90
CA ALA A 413 -10.47 10.12 -12.09
C ALA A 413 -9.58 11.21 -12.69
N LEU A 414 -8.36 11.40 -12.16
CA LEU A 414 -7.37 12.35 -12.66
C LEU A 414 -6.99 12.10 -14.12
N SER A 415 -7.03 10.86 -14.58
CA SER A 415 -6.73 10.54 -15.98
C SER A 415 -7.71 11.15 -17.00
N GLY A 416 -8.91 11.53 -16.55
CA GLY A 416 -9.92 12.24 -17.35
C GLY A 416 -9.58 13.73 -17.52
N SER A 417 -9.15 14.39 -16.44
CA SER A 417 -8.86 15.84 -16.44
C SER A 417 -7.74 16.24 -17.44
N GLY A 418 -6.77 15.33 -17.66
CA GLY A 418 -5.70 15.57 -18.63
C GLY A 418 -6.13 15.52 -20.11
N LYS A 419 -7.31 14.97 -20.42
CA LYS A 419 -7.84 14.94 -21.81
C LYS A 419 -8.62 16.19 -22.15
N GLU A 420 -9.35 16.73 -21.18
CA GLU A 420 -10.09 17.99 -21.37
C GLU A 420 -9.16 19.15 -21.68
N ALA A 421 -7.99 19.20 -21.03
CA ALA A 421 -6.97 20.22 -21.27
C ALA A 421 -6.23 20.08 -22.61
N ALA A 422 -6.29 18.92 -23.27
CA ALA A 422 -5.65 18.70 -24.57
C ALA A 422 -6.60 19.00 -25.76
N HIS A 423 -7.88 19.22 -25.51
CA HIS A 423 -8.91 19.50 -26.51
C HIS A 423 -9.55 20.90 -26.39
N GLY A 424 -9.21 21.68 -25.37
CA GLY A 424 -9.52 23.10 -25.20
C GLY A 424 -8.28 23.98 -25.46
#